data_83daf8a0e8f830694578b8790b55d6c3
#
_entry.id   83daf8a0e8f830694578b8790b55d6c3
#
_cell.length_a   1.000
_cell.length_b   1.000
_cell.length_c   1.000
_cell.angle_alpha   90.00
_cell.angle_beta   90.00
_cell.angle_gamma   90.00
#
_symmetry.space_group_name_H-M   'P 1'
#
loop_
_entity.id
_entity.type
_entity.pdbx_description
1 polymer ?
#
loop_
_entity_poly.entity_id
_entity_poly.type
_entity_poly.pdbx_seq_one_letter_code
_entity_poly.pdbx_strand_id
1 'polypeptide(L)'
;MKTDLVILGGGPAGYTAAIRAAKCGMSVVLVEKDNVGGTCLNRGCIPTKCLLHSSELYFSRDEWESLGVVASDVKFDEQAVYSRKEKTVATLRDGIESLLKAGKVTLVKSTGKIISAHSVEADGEVFECDKMLISTGSRPAVLNVKGAEKALTSDDVLARPVDGNEIVIVGGGVIGTEFASYFTDLGKAVTVIEYADRILPMMSKEISVQLSSVLKRKNATIRTSARVTEIGDGFVRFEDKNGENTVSCDAVICAAGRRPNVENIGFENIGLQTDRAIAVDENMRTEVPDVYAAGDVAQGIQLAHYAAAG
;
A
#
# COMPACT_ATOMS: atom_id res chain seq x y z
N MET A 1 23.85 -16.48 15.03
CA MET A 1 23.64 -15.64 16.24
C MET A 1 22.35 -16.11 16.92
N LYS A 2 22.30 -16.15 18.27
CA LYS A 2 21.07 -16.53 19.01
C LYS A 2 20.40 -15.27 19.57
N THR A 3 19.05 -15.18 19.47
CA THR A 3 18.23 -14.04 19.89
C THR A 3 16.86 -14.54 20.40
N ASP A 4 16.13 -13.72 21.18
CA ASP A 4 14.79 -14.11 21.67
C ASP A 4 13.76 -14.03 20.55
N LEU A 5 13.86 -13.05 19.62
CA LEU A 5 12.88 -12.82 18.57
C LEU A 5 13.57 -12.46 17.25
N VAL A 6 13.21 -13.18 16.17
CA VAL A 6 13.47 -12.77 14.79
C VAL A 6 12.18 -12.28 14.15
N ILE A 7 12.23 -11.13 13.48
CA ILE A 7 11.10 -10.53 12.75
C ILE A 7 11.46 -10.44 11.27
N LEU A 8 10.61 -10.99 10.41
CA LEU A 8 10.73 -10.91 8.96
C LEU A 8 9.81 -9.82 8.41
N GLY A 9 10.38 -8.71 7.97
CA GLY A 9 9.69 -7.54 7.44
C GLY A 9 9.60 -6.38 8.43
N GLY A 10 10.07 -5.20 8.00
CA GLY A 10 10.15 -3.96 8.78
C GLY A 10 8.98 -3.00 8.54
N GLY A 11 7.81 -3.51 8.13
CA GLY A 11 6.58 -2.73 8.01
C GLY A 11 5.96 -2.35 9.36
N PRO A 12 4.74 -1.73 9.36
CA PRO A 12 4.08 -1.29 10.60
C PRO A 12 3.98 -2.37 11.68
N ALA A 13 3.65 -3.61 11.34
CA ALA A 13 3.67 -4.72 12.29
C ALA A 13 5.08 -4.99 12.83
N GLY A 14 6.05 -5.17 11.92
CA GLY A 14 7.40 -5.61 12.29
C GLY A 14 8.19 -4.59 13.09
N TYR A 15 8.27 -3.33 12.66
CA TYR A 15 9.03 -2.33 13.41
C TYR A 15 8.37 -1.99 14.75
N THR A 16 7.03 -2.00 14.84
CA THR A 16 6.32 -1.76 16.10
C THR A 16 6.57 -2.90 17.08
N ALA A 17 6.46 -4.15 16.60
CA ALA A 17 6.79 -5.34 17.42
C ALA A 17 8.25 -5.32 17.87
N ALA A 18 9.20 -4.99 16.97
CA ALA A 18 10.63 -4.90 17.31
C ALA A 18 10.90 -3.91 18.44
N ILE A 19 10.36 -2.69 18.30
CA ILE A 19 10.52 -1.63 19.33
C ILE A 19 9.86 -2.07 20.66
N ARG A 20 8.69 -2.69 20.60
CA ARG A 20 7.97 -3.16 21.79
C ARG A 20 8.70 -4.30 22.50
N ALA A 21 9.14 -5.31 21.76
CA ALA A 21 9.89 -6.44 22.30
C ALA A 21 11.21 -5.99 22.95
N ALA A 22 11.95 -5.10 22.28
CA ALA A 22 13.17 -4.52 22.84
C ALA A 22 12.92 -3.75 24.15
N LYS A 23 11.82 -2.99 24.24
CA LYS A 23 11.42 -2.32 25.49
C LYS A 23 11.06 -3.30 26.62
N CYS A 24 10.64 -4.51 26.28
CA CYS A 24 10.39 -5.60 27.23
C CYS A 24 11.66 -6.37 27.60
N GLY A 25 12.83 -5.96 27.13
CA GLY A 25 14.13 -6.55 27.44
C GLY A 25 14.54 -7.72 26.55
N MET A 26 13.80 -7.98 25.48
CA MET A 26 14.13 -9.05 24.51
C MET A 26 15.26 -8.60 23.58
N SER A 27 16.14 -9.54 23.22
CA SER A 27 17.06 -9.39 22.10
C SER A 27 16.30 -9.63 20.79
N VAL A 28 16.40 -8.67 19.85
CA VAL A 28 15.59 -8.68 18.61
C VAL A 28 16.45 -8.52 17.38
N VAL A 29 16.22 -9.35 16.39
CA VAL A 29 16.73 -9.19 15.01
C VAL A 29 15.54 -8.87 14.11
N LEU A 30 15.61 -7.75 13.38
CA LEU A 30 14.64 -7.34 12.37
C LEU A 30 15.29 -7.45 11.00
N VAL A 31 14.75 -8.33 10.15
CA VAL A 31 15.22 -8.52 8.77
C VAL A 31 14.28 -7.75 7.83
N GLU A 32 14.81 -6.78 7.09
CA GLU A 32 14.05 -5.98 6.10
C GLU A 32 14.85 -5.89 4.80
N LYS A 33 14.21 -6.28 3.69
CA LYS A 33 14.87 -6.33 2.37
C LYS A 33 15.02 -4.95 1.70
N ASP A 34 14.23 -3.98 2.14
CA ASP A 34 14.15 -2.65 1.56
C ASP A 34 14.31 -1.60 2.69
N ASN A 35 13.41 -0.68 2.84
CA ASN A 35 13.44 0.35 3.87
C ASN A 35 12.44 0.03 4.98
N VAL A 36 12.83 0.26 6.24
CA VAL A 36 11.90 0.17 7.36
C VAL A 36 10.73 1.14 7.20
N GLY A 37 9.59 0.80 7.79
CA GLY A 37 8.32 1.50 7.62
C GLY A 37 7.38 0.82 6.63
N GLY A 38 7.90 -0.11 5.81
CA GLY A 38 7.13 -0.93 4.87
C GLY A 38 6.31 -0.12 3.87
N THR A 39 5.24 -0.70 3.37
CA THR A 39 4.37 -0.08 2.35
C THR A 39 3.80 1.25 2.82
N CYS A 40 3.20 1.30 4.00
CA CYS A 40 2.48 2.49 4.47
C CYS A 40 3.36 3.75 4.47
N LEU A 41 4.57 3.66 5.01
CA LEU A 41 5.49 4.80 5.09
C LEU A 41 6.15 5.12 3.76
N ASN A 42 6.65 4.11 3.05
CA ASN A 42 7.52 4.35 1.89
C ASN A 42 6.77 4.50 0.57
N ARG A 43 5.64 3.77 0.40
CA ARG A 43 4.91 3.68 -0.89
C ARG A 43 3.40 3.45 -0.71
N GLY A 44 2.81 4.06 0.32
CA GLY A 44 1.38 3.91 0.64
C GLY A 44 0.80 5.14 1.31
N CYS A 45 0.41 5.00 2.58
CA CYS A 45 -0.35 6.01 3.30
C CYS A 45 0.32 7.39 3.32
N ILE A 46 1.59 7.45 3.73
CA ILE A 46 2.29 8.74 3.92
C ILE A 46 2.50 9.47 2.59
N PRO A 47 3.12 8.86 1.55
CA PRO A 47 3.26 9.54 0.27
C PRO A 47 1.93 9.91 -0.37
N THR A 48 0.90 9.06 -0.28
CA THR A 48 -0.44 9.37 -0.81
C THR A 48 -1.03 10.62 -0.14
N LYS A 49 -0.97 10.72 1.21
CA LYS A 49 -1.48 11.89 1.93
C LYS A 49 -0.67 13.15 1.64
N CYS A 50 0.63 13.03 1.35
CA CYS A 50 1.43 14.15 0.86
C CYS A 50 0.92 14.69 -0.48
N LEU A 51 0.58 13.80 -1.43
CA LEU A 51 0.03 14.19 -2.71
C LEU A 51 -1.37 14.81 -2.56
N LEU A 52 -2.27 14.12 -1.85
CA LEU A 52 -3.65 14.57 -1.60
C LEU A 52 -3.70 15.93 -0.94
N HIS A 53 -2.88 16.18 0.08
CA HIS A 53 -2.86 17.48 0.76
C HIS A 53 -2.45 18.62 -0.18
N SER A 54 -1.51 18.39 -1.09
CA SER A 54 -1.11 19.40 -2.07
C SER A 54 -2.17 19.61 -3.15
N SER A 55 -2.82 18.54 -3.63
CA SER A 55 -3.86 18.65 -4.65
C SER A 55 -5.13 19.31 -4.10
N GLU A 56 -5.52 18.98 -2.87
CA GLU A 56 -6.66 19.59 -2.19
C GLU A 56 -6.46 21.12 -2.02
N LEU A 57 -5.26 21.52 -1.57
CA LEU A 57 -4.92 22.95 -1.46
C LEU A 57 -4.99 23.66 -2.82
N TYR A 58 -4.50 23.02 -3.87
CA TYR A 58 -4.57 23.57 -5.23
C TYR A 58 -6.00 23.61 -5.75
N PHE A 59 -6.81 22.59 -5.51
CA PHE A 59 -8.21 22.53 -5.91
C PHE A 59 -9.04 23.63 -5.24
N SER A 60 -8.81 23.89 -3.95
CA SER A 60 -9.55 24.91 -3.19
C SER A 60 -9.28 26.35 -3.62
N ARG A 61 -8.30 26.61 -4.51
CA ARG A 61 -7.93 27.95 -4.96
C ARG A 61 -9.10 28.74 -5.58
N ASP A 62 -10.05 28.02 -6.20
CA ASP A 62 -11.21 28.63 -6.84
C ASP A 62 -12.20 29.21 -5.81
N GLU A 63 -12.09 28.83 -4.53
CA GLU A 63 -12.88 29.34 -3.42
C GLU A 63 -12.17 30.47 -2.62
N TRP A 64 -10.86 30.65 -2.81
CA TRP A 64 -10.05 31.56 -1.99
C TRP A 64 -10.52 32.99 -2.00
N GLU A 65 -10.90 33.52 -3.17
CA GLU A 65 -11.40 34.91 -3.31
C GLU A 65 -12.69 35.11 -2.49
N SER A 66 -13.58 34.13 -2.49
CA SER A 66 -14.82 34.17 -1.69
C SER A 66 -14.55 34.14 -0.18
N LEU A 67 -13.41 33.66 0.21
CA LEU A 67 -12.93 33.60 1.60
C LEU A 67 -12.02 34.79 1.97
N GLY A 68 -11.88 35.76 1.07
CA GLY A 68 -11.06 36.94 1.27
C GLY A 68 -9.56 36.76 1.02
N VAL A 69 -9.16 35.66 0.41
CA VAL A 69 -7.76 35.35 0.06
C VAL A 69 -7.57 35.63 -1.44
N VAL A 70 -6.78 36.64 -1.78
CA VAL A 70 -6.48 37.04 -3.16
C VAL A 70 -5.08 36.49 -3.51
N ALA A 71 -4.99 35.67 -4.56
CA ALA A 71 -3.74 35.21 -5.11
C ALA A 71 -3.79 35.22 -6.64
N SER A 72 -2.66 35.53 -7.28
CA SER A 72 -2.53 35.50 -8.73
C SER A 72 -1.54 34.39 -9.15
N ASP A 73 -1.71 33.86 -10.36
CA ASP A 73 -0.78 32.95 -11.01
C ASP A 73 -0.47 31.68 -10.20
N VAL A 74 -1.48 31.12 -9.52
CA VAL A 74 -1.34 29.90 -8.75
C VAL A 74 -1.09 28.71 -9.70
N LYS A 75 0.05 28.06 -9.55
CA LYS A 75 0.47 26.89 -10.34
C LYS A 75 0.71 25.69 -9.46
N PHE A 76 0.43 24.50 -9.97
CA PHE A 76 0.79 23.25 -9.33
C PHE A 76 2.14 22.77 -9.85
N ASP A 77 3.14 22.76 -9.00
CA ASP A 77 4.48 22.23 -9.32
C ASP A 77 4.57 20.78 -8.82
N GLU A 78 4.26 19.83 -9.71
CA GLU A 78 4.31 18.40 -9.40
C GLU A 78 5.69 17.98 -8.89
N GLN A 79 6.77 18.50 -9.47
CA GLN A 79 8.13 18.11 -9.07
C GLN A 79 8.43 18.55 -7.62
N ALA A 80 8.02 19.76 -7.25
CA ALA A 80 8.14 20.23 -5.87
C ALA A 80 7.29 19.41 -4.89
N VAL A 81 6.09 18.99 -5.29
CA VAL A 81 5.22 18.12 -4.49
C VAL A 81 5.87 16.77 -4.24
N TYR A 82 6.41 16.13 -5.28
CA TYR A 82 7.11 14.85 -5.14
C TYR A 82 8.39 14.98 -4.30
N SER A 83 9.16 16.05 -4.48
CA SER A 83 10.34 16.32 -3.65
C SER A 83 10.00 16.50 -2.18
N ARG A 84 8.90 17.22 -1.86
CA ARG A 84 8.38 17.36 -0.50
C ARG A 84 7.95 16.01 0.09
N LYS A 85 7.24 15.19 -0.70
CA LYS A 85 6.82 13.83 -0.32
C LYS A 85 8.03 12.98 0.04
N GLU A 86 9.09 12.94 -0.79
CA GLU A 86 10.31 12.18 -0.52
C GLU A 86 10.98 12.62 0.78
N LYS A 87 11.09 13.94 1.01
CA LYS A 87 11.67 14.48 2.25
C LYS A 87 10.86 14.07 3.48
N THR A 88 9.54 14.08 3.39
CA THR A 88 8.66 13.64 4.48
C THR A 88 8.86 12.15 4.80
N VAL A 89 8.88 11.30 3.76
CA VAL A 89 9.11 9.86 3.90
C VAL A 89 10.48 9.58 4.51
N ALA A 90 11.55 10.25 4.03
CA ALA A 90 12.89 10.08 4.57
C ALA A 90 12.97 10.46 6.06
N THR A 91 12.42 11.61 6.44
CA THR A 91 12.41 12.07 7.84
C THR A 91 11.74 11.07 8.78
N LEU A 92 10.61 10.50 8.36
CA LEU A 92 9.89 9.52 9.18
C LEU A 92 10.62 8.17 9.25
N ARG A 93 11.25 7.75 8.17
CA ARG A 93 12.09 6.54 8.12
C ARG A 93 13.28 6.65 9.06
N ASP A 94 14.00 7.78 9.00
CA ASP A 94 15.13 8.07 9.91
C ASP A 94 14.69 8.04 11.39
N GLY A 95 13.46 8.49 11.67
CA GLY A 95 12.85 8.40 12.99
C GLY A 95 12.67 6.94 13.45
N ILE A 96 12.17 6.07 12.58
CA ILE A 96 12.02 4.63 12.89
C ILE A 96 13.40 3.99 13.09
N GLU A 97 14.38 4.23 12.21
CA GLU A 97 15.74 3.70 12.35
C GLU A 97 16.38 4.15 13.68
N SER A 98 16.15 5.40 14.08
CA SER A 98 16.62 5.92 15.37
C SER A 98 15.99 5.21 16.57
N LEU A 99 14.68 4.90 16.51
CA LEU A 99 13.99 4.16 17.57
C LEU A 99 14.47 2.70 17.66
N LEU A 100 14.68 2.04 16.53
CA LEU A 100 15.24 0.68 16.47
C LEU A 100 16.65 0.65 17.08
N LYS A 101 17.49 1.61 16.70
CA LYS A 101 18.85 1.75 17.24
C LYS A 101 18.86 2.02 18.75
N ALA A 102 17.98 2.92 19.23
CA ALA A 102 17.84 3.20 20.66
C ALA A 102 17.37 1.96 21.44
N GLY A 103 16.53 1.12 20.85
CA GLY A 103 16.11 -0.18 21.39
C GLY A 103 17.16 -1.28 21.26
N LYS A 104 18.33 -1.02 20.65
CA LYS A 104 19.37 -2.01 20.36
C LYS A 104 18.86 -3.18 19.50
N VAL A 105 17.86 -2.94 18.64
CA VAL A 105 17.40 -3.91 17.66
C VAL A 105 18.48 -4.08 16.59
N THR A 106 18.86 -5.31 16.29
CA THR A 106 19.74 -5.62 15.17
C THR A 106 18.95 -5.56 13.87
N LEU A 107 19.17 -4.52 13.05
CA LEU A 107 18.55 -4.38 11.74
C LEU A 107 19.44 -5.03 10.67
N VAL A 108 18.91 -6.05 9.99
CA VAL A 108 19.58 -6.75 8.87
C VAL A 108 18.91 -6.32 7.57
N LYS A 109 19.63 -5.60 6.71
CA LYS A 109 19.11 -5.13 5.41
C LYS A 109 19.30 -6.23 4.35
N SER A 110 18.44 -7.24 4.36
CA SER A 110 18.49 -8.38 3.45
C SER A 110 17.13 -9.06 3.33
N THR A 111 16.99 -9.92 2.32
CA THR A 111 15.88 -10.87 2.25
C THR A 111 16.12 -12.02 3.23
N GLY A 112 15.17 -12.24 4.13
CA GLY A 112 15.22 -13.37 5.05
C GLY A 112 14.53 -14.61 4.49
N LYS A 113 15.09 -15.79 4.79
CA LYS A 113 14.51 -17.09 4.47
C LYS A 113 14.42 -17.96 5.71
N ILE A 114 13.25 -18.49 5.97
CA ILE A 114 13.00 -19.41 7.09
C ILE A 114 13.68 -20.75 6.79
N ILE A 115 14.52 -21.20 7.71
CA ILE A 115 15.19 -22.51 7.65
C ILE A 115 14.45 -23.51 8.53
N SER A 116 14.02 -23.08 9.72
CA SER A 116 13.21 -23.86 10.66
C SER A 116 12.32 -22.94 11.47
N ALA A 117 11.44 -23.47 12.33
CA ALA A 117 10.61 -22.66 13.24
C ALA A 117 11.43 -21.73 14.17
N HIS A 118 12.72 -22.02 14.34
CA HIS A 118 13.63 -21.30 15.23
C HIS A 118 14.88 -20.78 14.53
N SER A 119 14.90 -20.69 13.19
CA SER A 119 16.06 -20.16 12.46
C SER A 119 15.70 -19.51 11.14
N VAL A 120 16.35 -18.39 10.87
CA VAL A 120 16.23 -17.60 9.64
C VAL A 120 17.61 -17.34 9.08
N GLU A 121 17.79 -17.54 7.79
CA GLU A 121 18.96 -17.09 7.03
C GLU A 121 18.71 -15.70 6.46
N ALA A 122 19.65 -14.78 6.65
CA ALA A 122 19.65 -13.47 6.04
C ALA A 122 21.09 -12.96 5.90
N ASP A 123 21.42 -12.36 4.77
CA ASP A 123 22.76 -11.82 4.46
C ASP A 123 23.91 -12.85 4.64
N GLY A 124 23.65 -14.12 4.33
CA GLY A 124 24.61 -15.21 4.48
C GLY A 124 24.84 -15.68 5.93
N GLU A 125 24.11 -15.14 6.91
CA GLU A 125 24.17 -15.54 8.30
C GLU A 125 22.88 -16.24 8.73
N VAL A 126 23.01 -17.17 9.70
CA VAL A 126 21.86 -17.84 10.33
C VAL A 126 21.60 -17.24 11.70
N PHE A 127 20.38 -16.75 11.90
CA PHE A 127 19.86 -16.22 13.15
C PHE A 127 18.96 -17.26 13.81
N GLU A 128 19.38 -17.77 14.97
CA GLU A 128 18.56 -18.65 15.79
C GLU A 128 17.69 -17.82 16.74
N CYS A 129 16.43 -18.24 16.96
CA CYS A 129 15.50 -17.51 17.80
C CYS A 129 14.61 -18.43 18.63
N ASP A 130 14.14 -17.93 19.76
CA ASP A 130 13.13 -18.60 20.55
C ASP A 130 11.73 -18.44 19.93
N LYS A 131 11.47 -17.27 19.28
CA LYS A 131 10.21 -16.94 18.60
C LYS A 131 10.47 -16.25 17.26
N MET A 132 9.53 -16.42 16.33
CA MET A 132 9.56 -15.80 15.02
C MET A 132 8.27 -15.02 14.75
N LEU A 133 8.39 -13.78 14.20
CA LEU A 133 7.27 -13.00 13.68
C LEU A 133 7.41 -12.83 12.17
N ILE A 134 6.43 -13.29 11.43
CA ILE A 134 6.32 -13.10 9.98
C ILE A 134 5.46 -11.85 9.72
N SER A 135 6.06 -10.79 9.18
CA SER A 135 5.39 -9.52 8.86
C SER A 135 5.81 -8.98 7.48
N THR A 136 5.90 -9.89 6.52
CA THR A 136 6.37 -9.64 5.15
C THR A 136 5.43 -8.79 4.30
N GLY A 137 4.23 -8.48 4.82
CA GLY A 137 3.29 -7.54 4.24
C GLY A 137 2.67 -8.00 2.92
N SER A 138 2.40 -7.05 2.04
CA SER A 138 1.73 -7.26 0.75
C SER A 138 2.34 -6.40 -0.36
N ARG A 139 1.97 -6.73 -1.61
CA ARG A 139 2.32 -5.99 -2.82
C ARG A 139 1.07 -5.65 -3.64
N PRO A 140 1.10 -4.67 -4.57
CA PRO A 140 0.01 -4.44 -5.50
C PRO A 140 -0.39 -5.72 -6.24
N ALA A 141 -1.69 -5.97 -6.36
CA ALA A 141 -2.20 -7.06 -7.17
C ALA A 141 -2.09 -6.72 -8.66
N VAL A 142 -1.67 -7.70 -9.46
CA VAL A 142 -1.65 -7.59 -10.92
C VAL A 142 -2.94 -8.17 -11.48
N LEU A 143 -3.55 -7.47 -12.44
CA LEU A 143 -4.73 -7.95 -13.15
C LEU A 143 -4.36 -9.13 -14.07
N ASN A 144 -5.22 -10.12 -14.14
CA ASN A 144 -5.07 -11.22 -15.11
C ASN A 144 -5.88 -10.93 -16.36
N VAL A 145 -5.47 -9.90 -17.10
CA VAL A 145 -6.08 -9.49 -18.39
C VAL A 145 -4.99 -9.16 -19.40
N LYS A 146 -5.31 -9.21 -20.67
CA LYS A 146 -4.38 -8.86 -21.74
C LYS A 146 -3.93 -7.41 -21.59
N GLY A 147 -2.62 -7.15 -21.63
CA GLY A 147 -2.03 -5.83 -21.52
C GLY A 147 -1.93 -5.30 -20.09
N ALA A 148 -2.14 -6.15 -19.07
CA ALA A 148 -2.04 -5.74 -17.66
C ALA A 148 -0.68 -5.12 -17.28
N GLU A 149 0.38 -5.51 -17.97
CA GLU A 149 1.75 -4.99 -17.82
C GLU A 149 1.89 -3.51 -18.21
N LYS A 150 0.92 -2.96 -18.95
CA LYS A 150 0.89 -1.53 -19.34
C LYS A 150 0.34 -0.63 -18.23
N ALA A 151 -0.35 -1.21 -17.25
CA ALA A 151 -0.91 -0.45 -16.14
C ALA A 151 0.16 -0.09 -15.10
N LEU A 152 0.14 1.15 -14.65
CA LEU A 152 0.90 1.60 -13.51
C LEU A 152 0.33 1.00 -12.22
N THR A 153 1.20 0.64 -11.31
CA THR A 153 0.82 0.25 -9.94
C THR A 153 0.72 1.49 -9.04
N SER A 154 0.20 1.31 -7.82
CA SER A 154 0.26 2.36 -6.80
C SER A 154 1.69 2.82 -6.50
N ASP A 155 2.65 1.90 -6.56
CA ASP A 155 4.05 2.19 -6.29
C ASP A 155 4.63 3.10 -7.39
N ASP A 156 4.27 2.87 -8.66
CA ASP A 156 4.69 3.70 -9.80
C ASP A 156 4.13 5.12 -9.72
N VAL A 157 2.83 5.25 -9.38
CA VAL A 157 2.16 6.56 -9.20
C VAL A 157 2.80 7.37 -8.06
N LEU A 158 3.22 6.69 -6.99
CA LEU A 158 3.86 7.35 -5.85
C LEU A 158 5.36 7.62 -6.08
N ALA A 159 5.99 6.95 -7.05
CA ALA A 159 7.40 7.16 -7.37
C ALA A 159 7.62 8.43 -8.22
N ARG A 160 6.71 8.75 -9.16
CA ARG A 160 6.86 9.87 -10.11
C ARG A 160 5.52 10.42 -10.58
N PRO A 161 5.46 11.66 -11.08
CA PRO A 161 4.28 12.19 -11.76
C PRO A 161 3.79 11.27 -12.87
N VAL A 162 2.47 11.25 -13.08
CA VAL A 162 1.82 10.51 -14.14
C VAL A 162 1.47 11.46 -15.29
N ASP A 163 2.03 11.18 -16.45
CA ASP A 163 1.79 11.97 -17.65
C ASP A 163 0.36 11.79 -18.20
N GLY A 164 -0.10 12.79 -18.96
CA GLY A 164 -1.39 12.79 -19.62
C GLY A 164 -2.51 13.40 -18.79
N ASN A 165 -3.66 13.57 -19.46
CA ASN A 165 -4.85 14.22 -18.91
C ASN A 165 -6.04 13.26 -18.74
N GLU A 166 -6.06 12.15 -19.46
CA GLU A 166 -7.11 11.12 -19.40
C GLU A 166 -6.58 9.91 -18.63
N ILE A 167 -7.02 9.74 -17.38
CA ILE A 167 -6.55 8.68 -16.46
C ILE A 167 -7.66 7.66 -16.24
N VAL A 168 -7.37 6.40 -16.50
CA VAL A 168 -8.24 5.29 -16.11
C VAL A 168 -7.68 4.61 -14.87
N ILE A 169 -8.53 4.46 -13.86
CA ILE A 169 -8.22 3.77 -12.60
C ILE A 169 -9.04 2.48 -12.54
N VAL A 170 -8.37 1.35 -12.50
CA VAL A 170 -8.99 0.03 -12.36
C VAL A 170 -9.00 -0.38 -10.90
N GLY A 171 -10.20 -0.38 -10.32
CA GLY A 171 -10.45 -0.62 -8.90
C GLY A 171 -10.90 0.65 -8.16
N GLY A 172 -12.10 0.60 -7.60
CA GLY A 172 -12.73 1.69 -6.82
C GLY A 172 -12.58 1.51 -5.30
N GLY A 173 -11.57 0.77 -4.84
CA GLY A 173 -11.20 0.65 -3.44
C GLY A 173 -10.55 1.93 -2.89
N VAL A 174 -9.99 1.86 -1.65
CA VAL A 174 -9.38 3.02 -0.97
C VAL A 174 -8.29 3.65 -1.85
N ILE A 175 -7.34 2.85 -2.37
CA ILE A 175 -6.23 3.34 -3.19
C ILE A 175 -6.73 4.02 -4.46
N GLY A 176 -7.68 3.38 -5.16
CA GLY A 176 -8.21 3.92 -6.41
C GLY A 176 -9.00 5.21 -6.22
N THR A 177 -9.77 5.32 -5.14
CA THR A 177 -10.54 6.54 -4.84
C THR A 177 -9.65 7.69 -4.35
N GLU A 178 -8.56 7.41 -3.65
CA GLU A 178 -7.54 8.41 -3.28
C GLU A 178 -6.84 8.96 -4.53
N PHE A 179 -6.42 8.11 -5.47
CA PHE A 179 -5.86 8.57 -6.73
C PHE A 179 -6.89 9.30 -7.60
N ALA A 180 -8.14 8.83 -7.62
CA ALA A 180 -9.21 9.55 -8.32
C ALA A 180 -9.37 10.98 -7.76
N SER A 181 -9.34 11.15 -6.43
CA SER A 181 -9.38 12.47 -5.82
C SER A 181 -8.17 13.31 -6.22
N TYR A 182 -6.95 12.76 -6.12
CA TYR A 182 -5.72 13.46 -6.49
C TYR A 182 -5.74 13.99 -7.92
N PHE A 183 -6.06 13.13 -8.89
CA PHE A 183 -6.04 13.53 -10.30
C PHE A 183 -7.18 14.48 -10.68
N THR A 184 -8.37 14.30 -10.10
CA THR A 184 -9.48 15.25 -10.33
C THR A 184 -9.21 16.61 -9.72
N ASP A 185 -8.52 16.70 -8.58
CA ASP A 185 -8.09 17.98 -7.99
C ASP A 185 -7.12 18.74 -8.90
N LEU A 186 -6.36 18.00 -9.71
CA LEU A 186 -5.46 18.59 -10.73
C LEU A 186 -6.16 18.92 -12.06
N GLY A 187 -7.48 18.69 -12.15
CA GLY A 187 -8.27 18.96 -13.34
C GLY A 187 -8.16 17.88 -14.43
N LYS A 188 -7.55 16.71 -14.14
CA LYS A 188 -7.47 15.61 -15.10
C LYS A 188 -8.82 14.88 -15.24
N ALA A 189 -9.11 14.36 -16.43
CA ALA A 189 -10.28 13.53 -16.68
C ALA A 189 -10.04 12.12 -16.11
N VAL A 190 -10.84 11.72 -15.14
CA VAL A 190 -10.65 10.43 -14.44
C VAL A 190 -11.83 9.51 -14.69
N THR A 191 -11.55 8.28 -15.12
CA THR A 191 -12.55 7.20 -15.18
C THR A 191 -12.16 6.09 -14.21
N VAL A 192 -13.00 5.83 -13.21
CA VAL A 192 -12.85 4.70 -12.28
C VAL A 192 -13.70 3.54 -12.78
N ILE A 193 -13.08 2.37 -12.99
CA ILE A 193 -13.75 1.12 -13.37
C ILE A 193 -13.68 0.17 -12.19
N GLU A 194 -14.84 -0.14 -11.59
CA GLU A 194 -14.96 -0.98 -10.39
C GLU A 194 -15.80 -2.22 -10.70
N TYR A 195 -15.27 -3.38 -10.33
CA TYR A 195 -15.94 -4.67 -10.51
C TYR A 195 -17.18 -4.83 -9.62
N ALA A 196 -17.13 -4.32 -8.39
CA ALA A 196 -18.25 -4.34 -7.46
C ALA A 196 -19.39 -3.37 -7.90
N ASP A 197 -20.53 -3.49 -7.25
CA ASP A 197 -21.70 -2.65 -7.48
C ASP A 197 -21.53 -1.19 -7.04
N ARG A 198 -20.47 -0.89 -6.27
CA ARG A 198 -20.15 0.45 -5.75
C ARG A 198 -18.65 0.60 -5.47
N ILE A 199 -18.18 1.84 -5.43
CA ILE A 199 -16.83 2.14 -4.91
C ILE A 199 -16.80 1.93 -3.39
N LEU A 200 -15.61 1.72 -2.83
CA LEU A 200 -15.40 1.42 -1.40
C LEU A 200 -16.35 0.31 -0.89
N PRO A 201 -16.41 -0.88 -1.53
CA PRO A 201 -17.39 -1.91 -1.19
C PRO A 201 -17.27 -2.41 0.26
N MET A 202 -16.12 -2.20 0.91
CA MET A 202 -15.89 -2.56 2.31
C MET A 202 -16.41 -1.52 3.31
N MET A 203 -16.82 -0.33 2.83
CA MET A 203 -17.39 0.73 3.67
C MET A 203 -18.93 0.67 3.64
N SER A 204 -19.58 1.48 4.49
CA SER A 204 -21.03 1.59 4.45
C SER A 204 -21.51 2.15 3.10
N LYS A 205 -22.73 1.83 2.71
CA LYS A 205 -23.32 2.29 1.45
C LYS A 205 -23.41 3.82 1.39
N GLU A 206 -23.67 4.45 2.51
CA GLU A 206 -23.79 5.90 2.65
C GLU A 206 -22.47 6.58 2.29
N ILE A 207 -21.33 6.07 2.80
CA ILE A 207 -19.99 6.57 2.47
C ILE A 207 -19.71 6.41 0.98
N SER A 208 -20.03 5.24 0.40
CA SER A 208 -19.84 4.99 -1.03
C SER A 208 -20.63 5.99 -1.89
N VAL A 209 -21.89 6.24 -1.54
CA VAL A 209 -22.77 7.19 -2.27
C VAL A 209 -22.25 8.61 -2.14
N GLN A 210 -21.87 9.04 -0.94
CA GLN A 210 -21.35 10.39 -0.73
C GLN A 210 -20.04 10.62 -1.49
N LEU A 211 -19.08 9.71 -1.37
CA LEU A 211 -17.81 9.85 -2.09
C LEU A 211 -18.01 9.81 -3.62
N SER A 212 -18.88 8.93 -4.11
CA SER A 212 -19.24 8.91 -5.54
C SER A 212 -19.80 10.26 -5.99
N SER A 213 -20.64 10.90 -5.18
CA SER A 213 -21.19 12.23 -5.48
C SER A 213 -20.11 13.31 -5.50
N VAL A 214 -19.16 13.26 -4.54
CA VAL A 214 -18.02 14.20 -4.49
C VAL A 214 -17.15 14.05 -5.74
N LEU A 215 -16.73 12.84 -6.08
CA LEU A 215 -15.88 12.58 -7.24
C LEU A 215 -16.56 12.97 -8.56
N LYS A 216 -17.86 12.70 -8.70
CA LYS A 216 -18.64 13.13 -9.88
C LYS A 216 -18.73 14.64 -10.01
N ARG A 217 -18.86 15.39 -8.91
CA ARG A 217 -18.81 16.87 -8.95
C ARG A 217 -17.44 17.39 -9.38
N LYS A 218 -16.37 16.63 -9.14
CA LYS A 218 -15.02 16.88 -9.65
C LYS A 218 -14.78 16.31 -11.06
N ASN A 219 -15.86 16.01 -11.81
CA ASN A 219 -15.85 15.47 -13.18
C ASN A 219 -15.26 14.04 -13.32
N ALA A 220 -15.20 13.25 -12.25
CA ALA A 220 -14.86 11.83 -12.40
C ALA A 220 -16.02 11.04 -12.98
N THR A 221 -15.72 10.14 -13.91
CA THR A 221 -16.63 9.10 -14.38
C THR A 221 -16.45 7.83 -13.55
N ILE A 222 -17.53 7.31 -12.97
CA ILE A 222 -17.50 6.07 -12.17
C ILE A 222 -18.32 5.00 -12.86
N ARG A 223 -17.69 3.88 -13.23
CA ARG A 223 -18.27 2.68 -13.83
C ARG A 223 -18.21 1.55 -12.81
N THR A 224 -19.33 1.20 -12.21
CA THR A 224 -19.47 0.08 -11.26
C THR A 224 -20.10 -1.12 -11.94
N SER A 225 -20.00 -2.31 -11.34
CA SER A 225 -20.38 -3.59 -11.95
C SER A 225 -19.74 -3.75 -13.35
N ALA A 226 -18.48 -3.33 -13.46
CA ALA A 226 -17.73 -3.25 -14.70
C ALA A 226 -16.42 -4.03 -14.58
N ARG A 227 -16.21 -4.99 -15.46
CA ARG A 227 -15.06 -5.88 -15.50
C ARG A 227 -14.12 -5.49 -16.63
N VAL A 228 -12.91 -5.08 -16.31
CA VAL A 228 -11.86 -4.86 -17.31
C VAL A 228 -11.49 -6.17 -17.98
N THR A 229 -11.40 -6.16 -19.31
CA THR A 229 -11.09 -7.32 -20.16
C THR A 229 -9.77 -7.16 -20.91
N GLU A 230 -9.38 -5.93 -21.26
CA GLU A 230 -8.13 -5.64 -21.96
C GLU A 230 -7.62 -4.23 -21.63
N ILE A 231 -6.29 -4.08 -21.56
CA ILE A 231 -5.59 -2.80 -21.48
C ILE A 231 -4.75 -2.68 -22.76
N GLY A 232 -5.10 -1.73 -23.64
CA GLY A 232 -4.41 -1.48 -24.89
C GLY A 232 -3.52 -0.24 -24.84
N ASP A 233 -2.94 0.11 -25.98
CA ASP A 233 -2.21 1.36 -26.13
C ASP A 233 -3.20 2.51 -26.31
N GLY A 234 -3.37 3.33 -25.25
CA GLY A 234 -4.29 4.44 -25.23
C GLY A 234 -5.76 4.08 -24.99
N PHE A 235 -6.08 2.87 -24.52
CA PHE A 235 -7.46 2.51 -24.20
C PHE A 235 -7.57 1.41 -23.13
N VAL A 236 -8.73 1.36 -22.46
CA VAL A 236 -9.16 0.23 -21.63
C VAL A 236 -10.50 -0.27 -22.11
N ARG A 237 -10.60 -1.60 -22.32
CA ARG A 237 -11.84 -2.30 -22.65
C ARG A 237 -12.40 -2.96 -21.39
N PHE A 238 -13.72 -2.87 -21.24
CA PHE A 238 -14.42 -3.47 -20.10
C PHE A 238 -15.83 -3.89 -20.49
N GLU A 239 -16.39 -4.80 -19.73
CA GLU A 239 -17.77 -5.26 -19.84
C GLU A 239 -18.59 -4.78 -18.65
N ASP A 240 -19.77 -4.26 -18.89
CA ASP A 240 -20.81 -3.95 -17.91
C ASP A 240 -22.17 -4.55 -18.34
N LYS A 241 -23.23 -4.23 -17.64
CA LYS A 241 -24.59 -4.72 -17.94
C LYS A 241 -25.09 -4.36 -19.35
N ASN A 242 -24.48 -3.41 -20.03
CA ASN A 242 -24.84 -2.98 -21.38
C ASN A 242 -23.94 -3.64 -22.44
N GLY A 243 -23.02 -4.51 -22.06
CA GLY A 243 -22.10 -5.21 -22.95
C GLY A 243 -20.68 -4.61 -22.92
N GLU A 244 -19.93 -4.85 -23.99
CA GLU A 244 -18.55 -4.38 -24.13
C GLU A 244 -18.48 -2.87 -24.37
N ASN A 245 -17.58 -2.21 -23.68
CA ASN A 245 -17.31 -0.80 -23.74
C ASN A 245 -15.81 -0.54 -23.87
N THR A 246 -15.44 0.61 -24.41
CA THR A 246 -14.04 1.06 -24.51
C THR A 246 -13.94 2.51 -24.05
N VAL A 247 -12.90 2.83 -23.29
CA VAL A 247 -12.57 4.20 -22.89
C VAL A 247 -11.13 4.52 -23.29
N SER A 248 -10.91 5.70 -23.88
CA SER A 248 -9.56 6.22 -24.17
C SER A 248 -8.86 6.66 -22.90
N CYS A 249 -7.54 6.61 -22.90
CA CYS A 249 -6.73 7.10 -21.77
C CYS A 249 -5.28 7.33 -22.19
N ASP A 250 -4.64 8.28 -21.48
CA ASP A 250 -3.19 8.48 -21.57
C ASP A 250 -2.44 7.53 -20.62
N ALA A 251 -3.05 7.22 -19.46
CA ALA A 251 -2.47 6.30 -18.49
C ALA A 251 -3.54 5.43 -17.81
N VAL A 252 -3.15 4.20 -17.46
CA VAL A 252 -3.97 3.26 -16.70
C VAL A 252 -3.30 2.97 -15.37
N ILE A 253 -4.05 3.04 -14.28
CA ILE A 253 -3.59 2.75 -12.92
C ILE A 253 -4.33 1.51 -12.41
N CYS A 254 -3.59 0.48 -12.02
CA CYS A 254 -4.14 -0.71 -11.39
C CYS A 254 -4.20 -0.52 -9.87
N ALA A 255 -5.40 -0.35 -9.35
CA ALA A 255 -5.71 -0.27 -7.92
C ALA A 255 -6.67 -1.39 -7.48
N ALA A 256 -6.58 -2.57 -8.11
CA ALA A 256 -7.48 -3.71 -7.94
C ALA A 256 -7.21 -4.55 -6.68
N GLY A 257 -6.47 -4.01 -5.72
CA GLY A 257 -6.21 -4.63 -4.42
C GLY A 257 -4.75 -4.94 -4.17
N ARG A 258 -4.49 -5.72 -3.11
CA ARG A 258 -3.15 -6.12 -2.68
C ARG A 258 -3.09 -7.62 -2.45
N ARG A 259 -1.91 -8.20 -2.69
CA ARG A 259 -1.63 -9.62 -2.50
C ARG A 259 -0.58 -9.82 -1.41
N PRO A 260 -0.81 -10.65 -0.38
CA PRO A 260 0.16 -10.98 0.64
C PRO A 260 1.46 -11.53 0.05
N ASN A 261 2.59 -11.20 0.68
CA ASN A 261 3.91 -11.71 0.30
C ASN A 261 4.17 -13.02 1.02
N VAL A 262 3.87 -14.12 0.36
CA VAL A 262 3.99 -15.46 0.92
C VAL A 262 4.97 -16.36 0.14
N GLU A 263 5.45 -15.91 -1.00
CA GLU A 263 6.31 -16.70 -1.88
C GLU A 263 7.79 -16.56 -1.51
N ASN A 264 8.55 -17.62 -1.66
CA ASN A 264 10.02 -17.71 -1.50
C ASN A 264 10.56 -17.31 -0.11
N ILE A 265 9.75 -17.49 0.93
CA ILE A 265 10.12 -17.16 2.32
C ILE A 265 10.59 -18.37 3.09
N GLY A 266 10.33 -19.58 2.60
CA GLY A 266 10.72 -20.85 3.23
C GLY A 266 9.63 -21.42 4.16
N PHE A 267 8.37 -21.11 3.92
CA PHE A 267 7.23 -21.65 4.69
C PHE A 267 7.16 -23.17 4.61
N GLU A 268 7.58 -23.75 3.49
CA GLU A 268 7.69 -25.18 3.27
C GLU A 268 8.62 -25.87 4.28
N ASN A 269 9.63 -25.18 4.79
CA ASN A 269 10.58 -25.72 5.75
C ASN A 269 10.01 -25.90 7.16
N ILE A 270 8.87 -25.25 7.44
CA ILE A 270 8.18 -25.32 8.74
C ILE A 270 6.78 -25.91 8.63
N GLY A 271 6.41 -26.41 7.44
CA GLY A 271 5.09 -26.98 7.18
C GLY A 271 3.93 -25.98 7.18
N LEU A 272 4.22 -24.67 7.17
CA LEU A 272 3.21 -23.62 7.14
C LEU A 272 2.58 -23.56 5.75
N GLN A 273 1.27 -23.82 5.66
CA GLN A 273 0.54 -23.77 4.40
C GLN A 273 -0.14 -22.41 4.23
N THR A 274 -0.03 -21.84 3.03
CA THR A 274 -0.67 -20.56 2.70
C THR A 274 -1.13 -20.56 1.25
N ASP A 275 -2.42 -20.40 1.03
CA ASP A 275 -2.96 -20.19 -0.31
C ASP A 275 -2.91 -18.70 -0.71
N ARG A 276 -3.18 -17.80 0.23
CA ARG A 276 -3.23 -16.35 -0.01
C ARG A 276 -2.65 -15.54 1.15
N ALA A 277 -3.00 -15.88 2.40
CA ALA A 277 -2.55 -15.21 3.62
C ALA A 277 -2.35 -16.26 4.71
N ILE A 278 -1.50 -15.96 5.70
CA ILE A 278 -1.25 -16.85 6.84
C ILE A 278 -2.45 -16.81 7.78
N ALA A 279 -3.00 -17.99 8.10
CA ALA A 279 -4.03 -18.12 9.12
C ALA A 279 -3.41 -17.91 10.51
N VAL A 280 -4.10 -17.11 11.34
CA VAL A 280 -3.68 -16.80 12.71
C VAL A 280 -4.88 -16.83 13.65
N ASP A 281 -4.59 -17.13 14.93
CA ASP A 281 -5.58 -16.99 16.01
C ASP A 281 -5.69 -15.52 16.50
N GLU A 282 -6.49 -15.29 17.53
CA GLU A 282 -6.69 -13.97 18.15
C GLU A 282 -5.43 -13.38 18.80
N ASN A 283 -4.39 -14.19 19.02
CA ASN A 283 -3.09 -13.82 19.54
C ASN A 283 -2.01 -13.78 18.46
N MET A 284 -2.39 -13.72 17.18
CA MET A 284 -1.50 -13.73 16.01
C MET A 284 -0.62 -14.99 15.90
N ARG A 285 -0.97 -16.11 16.56
CA ARG A 285 -0.26 -17.38 16.46
C ARG A 285 -0.64 -18.10 15.19
N THR A 286 0.35 -18.65 14.50
CA THR A 286 0.12 -19.57 13.38
C THR A 286 -0.12 -20.99 13.91
N GLU A 287 -0.36 -21.94 13.03
CA GLU A 287 -0.42 -23.36 13.37
C GLU A 287 0.94 -23.95 13.81
N VAL A 288 2.04 -23.24 13.54
CA VAL A 288 3.40 -23.67 13.92
C VAL A 288 3.75 -23.06 15.28
N PRO A 289 4.12 -23.87 16.28
CA PRO A 289 4.50 -23.37 17.60
C PRO A 289 5.63 -22.33 17.52
N ASP A 290 5.54 -21.29 18.35
CA ASP A 290 6.49 -20.17 18.44
C ASP A 290 6.64 -19.31 17.17
N VAL A 291 5.80 -19.54 16.14
CA VAL A 291 5.73 -18.75 14.91
C VAL A 291 4.44 -17.93 14.89
N TYR A 292 4.59 -16.64 14.73
CA TYR A 292 3.52 -15.64 14.68
C TYR A 292 3.48 -14.99 13.30
N ALA A 293 2.31 -14.45 12.92
CA ALA A 293 2.22 -13.61 11.73
C ALA A 293 1.31 -12.41 11.98
N ALA A 294 1.71 -11.22 11.50
CA ALA A 294 0.94 -9.99 11.67
C ALA A 294 1.06 -9.06 10.46
N GLY A 295 0.08 -8.15 10.32
CA GLY A 295 -0.03 -7.24 9.18
C GLY A 295 -0.60 -7.92 7.95
N ASP A 296 -0.36 -7.33 6.77
CA ASP A 296 -1.01 -7.71 5.51
C ASP A 296 -0.72 -9.16 5.04
N VAL A 297 0.29 -9.81 5.59
CA VAL A 297 0.61 -11.22 5.31
C VAL A 297 -0.32 -12.17 6.04
N ALA A 298 -0.85 -11.76 7.19
CA ALA A 298 -1.83 -12.53 7.96
C ALA A 298 -3.25 -12.34 7.41
N GLN A 299 -4.15 -13.28 7.71
CA GLN A 299 -5.56 -13.12 7.43
C GLN A 299 -6.15 -11.96 8.23
N GLY A 300 -7.01 -11.16 7.60
CA GLY A 300 -7.69 -10.06 8.24
C GLY A 300 -7.69 -8.76 7.45
N ILE A 301 -7.71 -7.65 8.16
CA ILE A 301 -7.82 -6.32 7.57
C ILE A 301 -6.45 -5.78 7.21
N GLN A 302 -6.26 -5.44 5.93
CA GLN A 302 -5.00 -4.84 5.42
C GLN A 302 -4.98 -3.33 5.71
N LEU A 303 -4.82 -2.96 6.97
CA LEU A 303 -4.69 -1.57 7.44
C LEU A 303 -3.44 -1.42 8.31
N ALA A 304 -2.67 -0.35 8.10
CA ALA A 304 -1.42 -0.12 8.82
C ALA A 304 -1.59 -0.01 10.34
N HIS A 305 -2.68 0.60 10.81
CA HIS A 305 -2.97 0.71 12.24
C HIS A 305 -3.36 -0.64 12.85
N TYR A 306 -4.13 -1.46 12.11
CA TYR A 306 -4.43 -2.83 12.54
C TYR A 306 -3.15 -3.67 12.63
N ALA A 307 -2.29 -3.57 11.62
CA ALA A 307 -1.00 -4.26 11.60
C ALA A 307 -0.07 -3.87 12.78
N ALA A 308 -0.13 -2.61 13.23
CA ALA A 308 0.68 -2.12 14.34
C ALA A 308 0.09 -2.46 15.72
N ALA A 309 -1.18 -2.82 15.80
CA ALA A 309 -1.89 -3.16 17.04
C ALA A 309 -1.90 -4.67 17.33
N GLY A 310 -1.86 -5.51 16.29
CA GLY A 310 -1.77 -6.98 16.40
C GLY A 310 -0.35 -7.39 16.73
#